data_e866cc39839765c36a04a3f12ecf4e20
#
_entry.id   e866cc39839765c36a04a3f12ecf4e20
#
_cell.length_a   1.000
_cell.length_b   1.000
_cell.length_c   1.000
_cell.angle_alpha   90.00
_cell.angle_beta   90.00
_cell.angle_gamma   90.00
#
_symmetry.space_group_name_H-M   'P 1'
#
loop_
_entity.id
_entity.type
_entity.pdbx_description
1 polymer ?
#
loop_
_entity_poly.entity_id
_entity_poly.type
_entity_poly.pdbx_seq_one_letter_code
_entity_poly.pdbx_strand_id
1 'polypeptide(L)'
;MKRLLAAGSDDIFQICKAFRQGEAGRHHNPEFTLLEWYRVGWDHAALMREVAELLGTVLNLDGWQVWPYRALFVELLDVDPLDEQVSLTTLMDLAQSRIGPLPEGLERDAVLDLLMSHCIEPAINDWGVVFITDFPPSQ
;
A
#
# COMPACT_ATOMS: atom_id res chain seq x y z
N MET A 1 -4.18 21.31 5.54
CA MET A 1 -3.80 20.72 6.84
C MET A 1 -2.30 20.85 7.13
N LYS A 2 -1.37 20.40 6.29
CA LYS A 2 0.10 20.47 6.55
C LYS A 2 0.62 21.86 6.94
N ARG A 3 0.07 22.96 6.37
CA ARG A 3 0.42 24.34 6.76
C ARG A 3 -0.01 24.70 8.20
N LEU A 4 -1.13 24.14 8.67
CA LEU A 4 -1.59 24.35 10.04
C LEU A 4 -0.65 23.66 11.05
N LEU A 5 -0.23 22.42 10.73
CA LEU A 5 0.76 21.72 11.55
C LEU A 5 2.09 22.47 11.60
N ALA A 6 2.57 22.98 10.47
CA ALA A 6 3.78 23.81 10.41
C ALA A 6 3.65 25.12 11.21
N ALA A 7 2.43 25.62 11.39
CA ALA A 7 2.14 26.79 12.23
C ALA A 7 1.92 26.46 13.72
N GLY A 8 2.10 25.20 14.11
CA GLY A 8 2.02 24.76 15.51
C GLY A 8 0.62 24.34 15.97
N SER A 9 -0.27 23.94 15.05
CA SER A 9 -1.53 23.33 15.45
C SER A 9 -1.29 21.98 16.10
N ASP A 10 -2.16 21.62 17.02
CA ASP A 10 -2.25 20.28 17.62
C ASP A 10 -2.79 19.25 16.58
N ASP A 11 -3.18 18.08 17.06
CA ASP A 11 -3.82 17.04 16.29
C ASP A 11 -5.01 17.59 15.51
N ILE A 12 -5.10 17.26 14.25
CA ILE A 12 -6.16 17.76 13.36
C ILE A 12 -6.71 16.66 12.45
N PHE A 13 -7.99 16.76 12.14
CA PHE A 13 -8.61 15.94 11.11
C PHE A 13 -9.58 16.75 10.25
N GLN A 14 -9.89 16.23 9.10
CA GLN A 14 -10.99 16.74 8.27
C GLN A 14 -11.67 15.62 7.51
N ILE A 15 -12.96 15.82 7.24
CA ILE A 15 -13.74 15.03 6.28
C ILE A 15 -14.23 16.02 5.24
N CYS A 16 -13.78 15.89 4.01
CA CYS A 16 -14.11 16.85 2.95
C CYS A 16 -14.24 16.19 1.59
N LYS A 17 -14.85 16.91 0.64
CA LYS A 17 -14.80 16.52 -0.77
C LYS A 17 -13.41 16.78 -1.33
N ALA A 18 -12.88 15.80 -2.04
CA ALA A 18 -11.64 15.88 -2.78
C ALA A 18 -11.89 15.58 -4.26
N PHE A 19 -11.08 16.20 -5.11
CA PHE A 19 -11.19 16.09 -6.56
C PHE A 19 -9.83 15.72 -7.15
N ARG A 20 -9.79 14.69 -7.99
CA ARG A 20 -8.59 14.27 -8.72
C ARG A 20 -8.87 14.18 -10.21
N GLN A 21 -8.23 15.05 -10.97
CA GLN A 21 -8.37 15.07 -12.41
C GLN A 21 -7.70 13.83 -13.04
N GLY A 22 -8.39 13.20 -13.98
CA GLY A 22 -7.87 12.03 -14.69
C GLY A 22 -8.04 10.69 -13.97
N GLU A 23 -8.45 10.68 -12.71
CA GLU A 23 -8.74 9.46 -11.96
C GLU A 23 -10.21 9.07 -12.10
N ALA A 24 -10.59 8.52 -13.27
CA ALA A 24 -11.90 7.93 -13.49
C ALA A 24 -11.75 6.47 -13.90
N GLY A 25 -12.27 5.53 -13.09
CA GLY A 25 -12.14 4.12 -13.37
C GLY A 25 -13.00 3.27 -12.45
N ARG A 26 -12.83 1.95 -12.55
CA ARG A 26 -13.63 0.98 -11.76
C ARG A 26 -13.57 1.24 -10.25
N HIS A 27 -12.44 1.68 -9.73
CA HIS A 27 -12.19 1.91 -8.31
C HIS A 27 -11.96 3.38 -7.95
N HIS A 28 -12.04 4.31 -8.91
CA HIS A 28 -11.74 5.71 -8.73
C HIS A 28 -12.86 6.59 -9.28
N ASN A 29 -13.31 7.54 -8.47
CA ASN A 29 -14.20 8.63 -8.88
C ASN A 29 -13.44 9.95 -8.86
N PRO A 30 -13.64 10.84 -9.85
CA PRO A 30 -13.02 12.16 -9.86
C PRO A 30 -13.38 13.03 -8.65
N GLU A 31 -14.54 12.79 -8.06
CA GLU A 31 -15.00 13.38 -6.80
C GLU A 31 -15.23 12.27 -5.77
N PHE A 32 -14.63 12.42 -4.59
CA PHE A 32 -14.81 11.48 -3.48
C PHE A 32 -14.74 12.20 -2.14
N THR A 33 -15.16 11.52 -1.06
CA THR A 33 -15.02 12.03 0.29
C THR A 33 -13.73 11.49 0.89
N LEU A 34 -12.86 12.39 1.36
CA LEU A 34 -11.59 12.07 1.99
C LEU A 34 -11.68 12.31 3.49
N LEU A 35 -11.33 11.30 4.29
CA LEU A 35 -10.95 11.46 5.69
C LEU A 35 -9.42 11.58 5.75
N GLU A 36 -8.93 12.67 6.30
CA GLU A 36 -7.50 12.92 6.48
C GLU A 36 -7.27 13.42 7.91
N TRP A 37 -6.26 12.88 8.60
CA TRP A 37 -5.91 13.33 9.96
C TRP A 37 -4.42 13.25 10.21
N TYR A 38 -3.97 13.93 11.27
CA TYR A 38 -2.60 13.99 11.71
C TYR A 38 -2.53 13.91 13.22
N ARG A 39 -1.53 13.19 13.74
CA ARG A 39 -1.19 13.06 15.14
C ARG A 39 0.21 13.61 15.38
N VAL A 40 0.31 14.70 16.12
CA VAL A 40 1.59 15.35 16.38
C VAL A 40 2.44 14.49 17.31
N GLY A 41 3.69 14.24 16.92
CA GLY A 41 4.63 13.45 17.71
C GLY A 41 4.45 11.94 17.66
N TRP A 42 3.48 11.44 16.88
CA TRP A 42 3.32 10.00 16.68
C TRP A 42 4.21 9.49 15.56
N ASP A 43 4.68 8.27 15.71
CA ASP A 43 5.30 7.50 14.64
C ASP A 43 4.24 6.72 13.83
N HIS A 44 4.68 6.09 12.75
CA HIS A 44 3.80 5.28 11.90
C HIS A 44 3.21 4.07 12.65
N ALA A 45 3.94 3.49 13.62
CA ALA A 45 3.44 2.34 14.38
C ALA A 45 2.27 2.73 15.31
N ALA A 46 2.35 3.92 15.92
CA ALA A 46 1.24 4.47 16.70
C ALA A 46 0.03 4.77 15.82
N LEU A 47 0.26 5.35 14.62
CA LEU A 47 -0.81 5.67 13.68
C LEU A 47 -1.46 4.40 13.11
N MET A 48 -0.71 3.34 12.80
CA MET A 48 -1.26 2.05 12.37
C MET A 48 -2.25 1.47 13.39
N ARG A 49 -1.96 1.57 14.70
CA ARG A 49 -2.89 1.13 15.74
C ARG A 49 -4.20 1.90 15.70
N GLU A 50 -4.16 3.22 15.58
CA GLU A 50 -5.37 4.05 15.49
C GLU A 50 -6.16 3.74 14.21
N VAL A 51 -5.49 3.55 13.08
CA VAL A 51 -6.14 3.14 11.82
C VAL A 51 -6.81 1.77 11.98
N ALA A 52 -6.14 0.81 12.61
CA ALA A 52 -6.70 -0.51 12.86
C ALA A 52 -7.95 -0.45 13.76
N GLU A 53 -7.93 0.36 14.83
CA GLU A 53 -9.08 0.59 15.70
C GLU A 53 -10.26 1.23 14.95
N LEU A 54 -9.97 2.24 14.13
CA LEU A 54 -10.97 2.90 13.29
C LEU A 54 -11.62 1.91 12.31
N LEU A 55 -10.81 1.16 11.57
CA LEU A 55 -11.30 0.17 10.61
C LEU A 55 -12.05 -0.97 11.30
N GLY A 56 -11.54 -1.47 12.42
CA GLY A 56 -12.22 -2.47 13.24
C GLY A 56 -13.62 -2.02 13.67
N THR A 57 -13.72 -0.76 14.11
CA THR A 57 -15.01 -0.17 14.54
C THR A 57 -15.98 0.03 13.37
N VAL A 58 -15.51 0.59 12.25
CA VAL A 58 -16.36 0.96 11.11
C VAL A 58 -16.77 -0.24 10.28
N LEU A 59 -15.85 -1.19 10.08
CA LEU A 59 -16.04 -2.35 9.22
C LEU A 59 -16.35 -3.63 10.00
N ASN A 60 -16.37 -3.56 11.33
CA ASN A 60 -16.55 -4.72 12.22
C ASN A 60 -15.55 -5.84 11.93
N LEU A 61 -14.28 -5.47 11.81
CA LEU A 61 -13.17 -6.39 11.58
C LEU A 61 -12.42 -6.65 12.87
N ASP A 62 -12.09 -7.92 13.11
CA ASP A 62 -11.30 -8.35 14.26
C ASP A 62 -9.84 -8.55 13.88
N GLY A 63 -8.96 -7.89 14.64
CA GLY A 63 -7.52 -8.05 14.51
C GLY A 63 -6.91 -7.31 13.32
N TRP A 64 -5.59 -7.25 13.33
CA TRP A 64 -4.80 -6.66 12.26
C TRP A 64 -3.38 -7.26 12.27
N GLN A 65 -2.67 -7.15 11.16
CA GLN A 65 -1.33 -7.68 10.97
C GLN A 65 -0.41 -6.63 10.36
N VAL A 66 0.88 -6.75 10.63
CA VAL A 66 1.93 -5.94 9.99
C VAL A 66 2.86 -6.90 9.26
N TRP A 67 3.06 -6.63 7.99
CA TRP A 67 3.95 -7.40 7.14
C TRP A 67 4.96 -6.50 6.45
N PRO A 68 6.26 -6.71 6.64
CA PRO A 68 7.25 -6.07 5.79
C PRO A 68 7.04 -6.46 4.32
N TYR A 69 7.19 -5.51 3.41
CA TYR A 69 7.06 -5.72 1.97
C TYR A 69 7.87 -6.95 1.48
N ARG A 70 9.14 -7.00 1.88
CA ARG A 70 10.03 -8.12 1.59
C ARG A 70 9.47 -9.47 2.05
N ALA A 71 8.92 -9.52 3.25
CA ALA A 71 8.42 -10.76 3.83
C ALA A 71 7.23 -11.33 3.05
N LEU A 72 6.34 -10.47 2.54
CA LEU A 72 5.23 -10.90 1.69
C LEU A 72 5.72 -11.51 0.37
N PHE A 73 6.71 -10.91 -0.27
CA PHE A 73 7.30 -11.46 -1.50
C PHE A 73 7.96 -12.81 -1.26
N VAL A 74 8.73 -12.95 -0.20
CA VAL A 74 9.39 -14.23 0.14
C VAL A 74 8.35 -15.30 0.48
N GLU A 75 7.35 -14.98 1.30
CA GLU A 75 6.33 -15.95 1.74
C GLU A 75 5.41 -16.39 0.59
N LEU A 76 4.97 -15.48 -0.24
CA LEU A 76 3.92 -15.76 -1.24
C LEU A 76 4.48 -16.07 -2.63
N LEU A 77 5.66 -15.58 -2.96
CA LEU A 77 6.24 -15.69 -4.29
C LEU A 77 7.61 -16.37 -4.33
N ASP A 78 8.16 -16.74 -3.16
CA ASP A 78 9.49 -17.36 -3.01
C ASP A 78 10.61 -16.54 -3.69
N VAL A 79 10.50 -15.20 -3.64
CA VAL A 79 11.49 -14.29 -4.20
C VAL A 79 11.76 -13.13 -3.24
N ASP A 80 13.03 -12.77 -3.08
CA ASP A 80 13.43 -11.60 -2.32
C ASP A 80 13.49 -10.36 -3.25
N PRO A 81 12.56 -9.40 -3.14
CA PRO A 81 12.51 -8.25 -4.03
C PRO A 81 13.67 -7.28 -3.79
N LEU A 82 14.35 -7.37 -2.65
CA LEU A 82 15.46 -6.48 -2.27
C LEU A 82 16.84 -7.12 -2.52
N ASP A 83 16.90 -8.38 -2.94
CA ASP A 83 18.16 -9.03 -3.29
C ASP A 83 18.66 -8.50 -4.66
N GLU A 84 19.84 -7.91 -4.66
CA GLU A 84 20.51 -7.41 -5.87
C GLU A 84 20.83 -8.52 -6.87
N GLN A 85 20.91 -9.77 -6.42
CA GLN A 85 21.15 -10.94 -7.28
C GLN A 85 19.88 -11.38 -8.04
N VAL A 86 18.71 -10.98 -7.57
CA VAL A 86 17.45 -11.24 -8.29
C VAL A 86 17.35 -10.27 -9.46
N SER A 87 17.60 -10.77 -10.66
CA SER A 87 17.62 -9.96 -11.88
C SER A 87 16.22 -9.49 -12.28
N LEU A 88 16.15 -8.41 -13.06
CA LEU A 88 14.88 -7.97 -13.69
C LEU A 88 14.25 -9.10 -14.52
N THR A 89 15.07 -9.86 -15.25
CA THR A 89 14.59 -10.99 -16.04
C THR A 89 13.91 -12.04 -15.18
N THR A 90 14.48 -12.39 -14.01
CA THR A 90 13.89 -13.32 -13.05
C THR A 90 12.51 -12.84 -12.58
N LEU A 91 12.38 -11.55 -12.25
CA LEU A 91 11.11 -10.96 -11.85
C LEU A 91 10.08 -10.93 -12.99
N MET A 92 10.52 -10.63 -14.20
CA MET A 92 9.66 -10.66 -15.40
C MET A 92 9.15 -12.08 -15.70
N ASP A 93 10.01 -13.09 -15.64
CA ASP A 93 9.63 -14.49 -15.85
C ASP A 93 8.62 -14.94 -14.80
N LEU A 94 8.84 -14.57 -13.53
CA LEU A 94 7.89 -14.83 -12.45
C LEU A 94 6.54 -14.16 -12.71
N ALA A 95 6.56 -12.86 -13.00
CA ALA A 95 5.33 -12.10 -13.26
C ALA A 95 4.59 -12.65 -14.50
N GLN A 96 5.31 -12.96 -15.58
CA GLN A 96 4.72 -13.55 -16.78
C GLN A 96 4.09 -14.92 -16.49
N SER A 97 4.71 -15.75 -15.65
CA SER A 97 4.16 -17.04 -15.27
C SER A 97 2.88 -16.94 -14.42
N ARG A 98 2.74 -15.88 -13.64
CA ARG A 98 1.62 -15.69 -12.70
C ARG A 98 0.47 -14.85 -13.27
N ILE A 99 0.80 -13.86 -14.07
CA ILE A 99 -0.15 -12.83 -14.55
C ILE A 99 -0.48 -13.03 -16.04
N GLY A 100 0.49 -13.55 -16.81
CA GLY A 100 0.39 -13.67 -18.27
C GLY A 100 1.29 -12.67 -19.00
N PRO A 101 1.05 -12.42 -20.30
CA PRO A 101 1.91 -11.55 -21.10
C PRO A 101 2.04 -10.14 -20.52
N LEU A 102 3.26 -9.65 -20.42
CA LEU A 102 3.59 -8.32 -19.90
C LEU A 102 3.94 -7.34 -21.01
N PRO A 103 3.72 -6.04 -20.82
CA PRO A 103 4.24 -5.01 -21.72
C PRO A 103 5.77 -5.06 -21.84
N GLU A 104 6.28 -4.62 -22.99
CA GLU A 104 7.72 -4.47 -23.18
C GLU A 104 8.26 -3.23 -22.44
N GLY A 105 9.54 -3.27 -22.04
CA GLY A 105 10.24 -2.13 -21.47
C GLY A 105 9.87 -1.79 -20.03
N LEU A 106 9.30 -2.74 -19.28
CA LEU A 106 9.05 -2.55 -17.85
C LEU A 106 10.37 -2.47 -17.06
N GLU A 107 10.44 -1.50 -16.17
CA GLU A 107 11.49 -1.38 -15.17
C GLU A 107 11.17 -2.24 -13.93
N ARG A 108 12.17 -2.44 -13.07
CA ARG A 108 12.07 -3.31 -11.88
C ARG A 108 10.87 -2.96 -11.00
N ASP A 109 10.70 -1.68 -10.66
CA ASP A 109 9.62 -1.24 -9.78
C ASP A 109 8.24 -1.51 -10.38
N ALA A 110 8.08 -1.28 -11.69
CA ALA A 110 6.82 -1.58 -12.38
C ALA A 110 6.49 -3.09 -12.37
N VAL A 111 7.50 -3.98 -12.46
CA VAL A 111 7.29 -5.43 -12.34
C VAL A 111 6.93 -5.82 -10.91
N LEU A 112 7.56 -5.22 -9.91
CA LEU A 112 7.23 -5.43 -8.50
C LEU A 112 5.81 -4.94 -8.18
N ASP A 113 5.37 -3.79 -8.72
CA ASP A 113 4.00 -3.28 -8.58
C ASP A 113 2.98 -4.25 -9.19
N LEU A 114 3.28 -4.81 -10.36
CA LEU A 114 2.41 -5.82 -10.98
C LEU A 114 2.31 -7.09 -10.12
N LEU A 115 3.42 -7.57 -9.57
CA LEU A 115 3.43 -8.73 -8.66
C LEU A 115 2.68 -8.43 -7.37
N MET A 116 2.84 -7.23 -6.80
CA MET A 116 2.10 -6.79 -5.62
C MET A 116 0.60 -6.80 -5.90
N SER A 117 0.16 -6.08 -6.93
CA SER A 117 -1.26 -5.85 -7.20
C SER A 117 -2.00 -7.09 -7.74
N HIS A 118 -1.33 -7.99 -8.47
CA HIS A 118 -1.96 -9.13 -9.10
C HIS A 118 -1.74 -10.46 -8.38
N CYS A 119 -0.71 -10.55 -7.53
CA CYS A 119 -0.40 -11.80 -6.86
C CYS A 119 -0.51 -11.67 -5.33
N ILE A 120 0.11 -10.64 -4.73
CA ILE A 120 0.19 -10.50 -3.27
C ILE A 120 -1.12 -9.95 -2.70
N GLU A 121 -1.61 -8.81 -3.18
CA GLU A 121 -2.86 -8.21 -2.67
C GLU A 121 -4.05 -9.18 -2.74
N PRO A 122 -4.28 -9.90 -3.85
CA PRO A 122 -5.35 -10.91 -3.87
C PRO A 122 -5.14 -12.06 -2.90
N ALA A 123 -3.89 -12.47 -2.65
CA ALA A 123 -3.59 -13.57 -1.73
C ALA A 123 -3.84 -13.21 -0.26
N ILE A 124 -3.67 -11.93 0.11
CA ILE A 124 -3.89 -11.45 1.48
C ILE A 124 -5.29 -10.83 1.69
N ASN A 125 -6.15 -10.82 0.68
CA ASN A 125 -7.46 -10.16 0.72
C ASN A 125 -8.34 -10.64 1.89
N ASP A 126 -8.25 -11.89 2.27
CA ASP A 126 -9.03 -12.49 3.35
C ASP A 126 -8.32 -12.42 4.73
N TRP A 127 -7.17 -11.75 4.82
CA TRP A 127 -6.42 -11.64 6.08
C TRP A 127 -6.94 -10.54 7.02
N GLY A 128 -7.98 -9.81 6.62
CA GLY A 128 -8.52 -8.67 7.36
C GLY A 128 -7.70 -7.40 7.14
N VAL A 129 -7.38 -6.66 8.21
CA VAL A 129 -6.57 -5.44 8.11
C VAL A 129 -5.08 -5.82 8.09
N VAL A 130 -4.42 -5.52 6.98
CA VAL A 130 -2.98 -5.76 6.80
C VAL A 130 -2.28 -4.43 6.51
N PHE A 131 -1.27 -4.11 7.31
CA PHE A 131 -0.35 -3.01 7.05
C PHE A 131 0.91 -3.54 6.40
N ILE A 132 1.24 -3.03 5.23
CA ILE A 132 2.50 -3.36 4.55
C ILE A 132 3.50 -2.25 4.85
N THR A 133 4.66 -2.63 5.37
CA THR A 133 5.72 -1.71 5.78
C THR A 133 7.01 -1.98 5.01
N ASP A 134 7.99 -1.10 5.19
CA ASP A 134 9.35 -1.27 4.67
C ASP A 134 9.40 -1.50 3.17
N PHE A 135 8.68 -0.67 2.42
CA PHE A 135 8.74 -0.63 0.97
C PHE A 135 10.17 -0.31 0.49
N PRO A 136 10.57 -0.77 -0.70
CA PRO A 136 11.83 -0.36 -1.30
C PRO A 136 11.93 1.18 -1.39
N PRO A 137 13.12 1.77 -1.19
CA PRO A 137 13.29 3.24 -1.30
C PRO A 137 12.96 3.82 -2.68
N SER A 138 12.86 2.97 -3.69
CA SER A 138 12.50 3.34 -5.08
C SER A 138 11.00 3.42 -5.32
N GLN A 139 10.18 2.94 -4.39
CA GLN A 139 8.70 2.91 -4.46
C GLN A 139 8.03 3.89 -3.50
#